data_a18e8a3f8c1d1d72b144ac6d9780cd03
#
_entry.id   a18e8a3f8c1d1d72b144ac6d9780cd03
#
_cell.length_a   1.000
_cell.length_b   1.000
_cell.length_c   1.000
_cell.angle_alpha   90.00
_cell.angle_beta   90.00
_cell.angle_gamma   90.00
#
_symmetry.space_group_name_H-M   'P 1'
#
loop_
_entity.id
_entity.type
_entity.pdbx_description
1 polymer ?
#
loop_
_entity_poly.entity_id
_entity_poly.type
_entity_poly.pdbx_seq_one_letter_code
_entity_poly.pdbx_strand_id
1 'polypeptide(L)'
;GLPAKLNTVTAEVLARLHALAPFHTLTSHEETGNGHTYARDKAVARWCANQGVAWREWAQHGVVRRLPTRDVWHQRWQAFMHAPQMPAPAPGSLAGRALPWPTEPWPEGAWPGLDIHDPPQRQRGGRLRGWQVLQDFLHERSRGYRGGISSPLTAPTACSRLSPYLALGCLGMREVVQATQRRQQQLQGSAEPGAGWQRQGLTAFMSRMHWHCHFIQKLESEPALEFDNLHRGYDGLREGDWNEAHFAALVAGRTGWPMVDAC
;
A
#
# COMPACT_ATOMS: atom_id res chain seq x y z
N GLY A 1 10.65 -4.00 -22.62
CA GLY A 1 9.45 -4.18 -23.42
C GLY A 1 8.16 -4.39 -22.63
N LEU A 2 8.19 -4.81 -21.35
CA LEU A 2 7.00 -5.01 -20.51
C LEU A 2 6.29 -3.70 -20.07
N PRO A 3 6.98 -2.58 -19.79
CA PRO A 3 6.33 -1.38 -19.25
C PRO A 3 5.29 -0.72 -20.16
N ALA A 4 5.55 -0.67 -21.46
CA ALA A 4 4.63 0.00 -22.39
C ALA A 4 3.30 -0.76 -22.59
N LYS A 5 3.31 -2.09 -22.48
CA LYS A 5 2.10 -2.92 -22.65
C LYS A 5 1.10 -2.79 -21.50
N LEU A 6 1.56 -2.63 -20.24
CA LEU A 6 0.64 -2.48 -19.10
C LEU A 6 -0.17 -1.17 -19.15
N ASN A 7 0.40 -0.10 -19.66
CA ASN A 7 -0.28 1.19 -19.79
C ASN A 7 -1.39 1.17 -20.84
N THR A 8 -1.22 0.38 -21.91
CA THR A 8 -2.24 0.17 -22.92
C THR A 8 -3.35 -0.76 -22.45
N VAL A 9 -3.03 -1.82 -21.71
CA VAL A 9 -4.02 -2.80 -21.23
C VAL A 9 -5.13 -2.17 -20.40
N THR A 10 -4.83 -1.22 -19.49
CA THR A 10 -5.86 -0.59 -18.66
C THR A 10 -6.83 0.25 -19.52
N ALA A 11 -6.30 1.07 -20.44
CA ALA A 11 -7.13 1.88 -21.33
C ALA A 11 -7.93 1.01 -22.31
N GLU A 12 -7.36 -0.09 -22.79
CA GLU A 12 -8.04 -1.08 -23.66
C GLU A 12 -9.19 -1.78 -22.92
N VAL A 13 -8.99 -2.18 -21.68
CA VAL A 13 -10.05 -2.78 -20.85
C VAL A 13 -11.18 -1.79 -20.60
N LEU A 14 -10.85 -0.53 -20.28
CA LEU A 14 -11.86 0.53 -20.12
C LEU A 14 -12.63 0.81 -21.43
N ALA A 15 -11.94 0.82 -22.56
CA ALA A 15 -12.57 0.99 -23.87
C ALA A 15 -13.54 -0.16 -24.19
N ARG A 16 -13.15 -1.41 -23.92
CA ARG A 16 -14.03 -2.58 -24.11
C ARG A 16 -15.23 -2.54 -23.17
N LEU A 17 -15.03 -2.18 -21.90
CA LEU A 17 -16.13 -2.01 -20.94
C LEU A 17 -17.09 -0.91 -21.37
N HIS A 18 -16.58 0.22 -21.83
CA HIS A 18 -17.39 1.34 -22.29
C HIS A 18 -18.19 1.00 -23.57
N ALA A 19 -17.61 0.23 -24.47
CA ALA A 19 -18.32 -0.25 -25.67
C ALA A 19 -19.44 -1.23 -25.33
N LEU A 20 -19.27 -2.09 -24.32
CA LEU A 20 -20.28 -3.05 -23.86
C LEU A 20 -21.39 -2.39 -23.03
N ALA A 21 -21.04 -1.45 -22.20
CA ALA A 21 -21.96 -0.74 -21.32
C ALA A 21 -21.44 0.70 -21.11
N PRO A 22 -21.88 1.66 -21.93
CA PRO A 22 -21.46 3.05 -21.80
C PRO A 22 -21.67 3.59 -20.39
N PHE A 23 -20.64 4.26 -19.86
CA PHE A 23 -20.66 4.92 -18.56
C PHE A 23 -20.12 6.35 -18.68
N HIS A 24 -20.62 7.24 -17.84
CA HIS A 24 -20.26 8.65 -17.85
C HIS A 24 -19.30 9.06 -16.76
N THR A 25 -19.04 8.17 -15.80
CA THR A 25 -18.15 8.45 -14.67
C THR A 25 -17.28 7.24 -14.38
N LEU A 26 -15.98 7.48 -14.24
CA LEU A 26 -15.00 6.54 -13.71
C LEU A 26 -14.57 7.04 -12.32
N THR A 27 -14.51 6.15 -11.36
CA THR A 27 -14.06 6.48 -10.00
C THR A 27 -12.90 5.58 -9.61
N SER A 28 -11.83 6.16 -9.08
CA SER A 28 -10.66 5.42 -8.60
C SER A 28 -10.03 6.11 -7.40
N HIS A 29 -9.02 5.47 -6.82
CA HIS A 29 -8.11 6.15 -5.93
C HIS A 29 -7.00 6.86 -6.73
N GLU A 30 -6.45 7.93 -6.12
CA GLU A 30 -5.27 8.60 -6.65
C GLU A 30 -4.07 7.64 -6.68
N GLU A 31 -3.37 7.61 -7.78
CA GLU A 31 -2.08 6.92 -7.87
C GLU A 31 -0.97 7.78 -7.24
N THR A 32 -0.17 7.16 -6.40
CA THR A 32 0.96 7.79 -5.70
C THR A 32 2.21 6.90 -5.75
N GLY A 33 2.27 5.99 -6.72
CA GLY A 33 3.37 5.09 -6.95
C GLY A 33 4.49 5.72 -7.79
N ASN A 34 5.13 4.88 -8.60
CA ASN A 34 6.26 5.25 -9.43
C ASN A 34 5.84 5.86 -10.78
N GLY A 35 6.83 6.28 -11.58
CA GLY A 35 6.59 6.89 -12.89
C GLY A 35 5.83 5.98 -13.86
N HIS A 36 5.98 4.65 -13.74
CA HIS A 36 5.25 3.69 -14.57
C HIS A 36 3.75 3.70 -14.29
N THR A 37 3.36 3.60 -13.02
CA THR A 37 1.93 3.64 -12.62
C THR A 37 1.32 5.00 -12.89
N TYR A 38 2.09 6.08 -12.72
CA TYR A 38 1.66 7.43 -13.08
C TYR A 38 1.47 7.62 -14.60
N ALA A 39 2.31 6.99 -15.43
CA ALA A 39 2.13 6.99 -16.89
C ALA A 39 0.85 6.26 -17.31
N ARG A 40 0.48 5.17 -16.61
CA ARG A 40 -0.82 4.49 -16.78
C ARG A 40 -1.97 5.45 -16.50
N ASP A 41 -1.94 6.16 -15.40
CA ASP A 41 -3.00 7.10 -15.02
C ASP A 41 -3.13 8.25 -16.02
N LYS A 42 -2.01 8.77 -16.54
CA LYS A 42 -2.05 9.74 -17.64
C LYS A 42 -2.69 9.18 -18.91
N ALA A 43 -2.51 7.89 -19.19
CA ALA A 43 -3.19 7.25 -20.33
C ALA A 43 -4.68 7.11 -20.08
N VAL A 44 -5.10 6.74 -18.88
CA VAL A 44 -6.52 6.70 -18.46
C VAL A 44 -7.16 8.09 -18.55
N ALA A 45 -6.47 9.13 -18.06
CA ALA A 45 -6.96 10.50 -18.14
C ALA A 45 -7.23 10.95 -19.59
N ARG A 46 -6.29 10.67 -20.50
CA ARG A 46 -6.47 10.97 -21.94
C ARG A 46 -7.65 10.19 -22.52
N TRP A 47 -7.77 8.91 -22.19
CA TRP A 47 -8.88 8.09 -22.65
C TRP A 47 -10.22 8.65 -22.15
N CYS A 48 -10.35 8.96 -20.87
CA CYS A 48 -11.55 9.55 -20.29
C CYS A 48 -11.95 10.87 -20.98
N ALA A 49 -10.98 11.75 -21.21
CA ALA A 49 -11.20 13.01 -21.90
C ALA A 49 -11.72 12.79 -23.33
N ASN A 50 -11.13 11.85 -24.07
CA ASN A 50 -11.53 11.52 -25.45
C ASN A 50 -12.93 10.88 -25.53
N GLN A 51 -13.36 10.18 -24.49
CA GLN A 51 -14.67 9.52 -24.44
C GLN A 51 -15.75 10.34 -23.73
N GLY A 52 -15.45 11.54 -23.24
CA GLY A 52 -16.38 12.35 -22.44
C GLY A 52 -16.73 11.75 -21.09
N VAL A 53 -15.85 10.90 -20.53
CA VAL A 53 -16.03 10.26 -19.23
C VAL A 53 -15.44 11.12 -18.13
N ALA A 54 -16.25 11.49 -17.15
CA ALA A 54 -15.78 12.22 -15.96
C ALA A 54 -14.98 11.29 -15.06
N TRP A 55 -13.67 11.52 -14.92
CA TRP A 55 -12.84 10.74 -14.00
C TRP A 55 -12.71 11.45 -12.64
N ARG A 56 -13.12 10.74 -11.58
CA ARG A 56 -13.07 11.21 -10.20
C ARG A 56 -12.08 10.37 -9.39
N GLU A 57 -11.06 11.02 -8.86
CA GLU A 57 -10.04 10.38 -8.03
C GLU A 57 -10.24 10.76 -6.55
N TRP A 58 -9.98 9.80 -5.67
CA TRP A 58 -10.12 9.96 -4.23
C TRP A 58 -8.82 9.60 -3.53
N ALA A 59 -8.39 10.41 -2.58
CA ALA A 59 -7.23 10.10 -1.78
C ALA A 59 -7.41 8.77 -1.03
N GLN A 60 -6.43 7.87 -1.16
CA GLN A 60 -6.42 6.57 -0.50
C GLN A 60 -5.82 6.64 0.91
N HIS A 61 -4.87 7.55 1.10
CA HIS A 61 -4.11 7.72 2.33
C HIS A 61 -3.66 9.19 2.48
N GLY A 62 -2.81 9.48 3.47
CA GLY A 62 -2.42 10.85 3.80
C GLY A 62 -1.35 11.48 2.90
N VAL A 63 -1.21 10.98 1.67
CA VAL A 63 -0.36 11.62 0.63
C VAL A 63 -1.19 12.66 -0.11
N VAL A 64 -0.58 13.77 -0.43
CA VAL A 64 -1.22 14.90 -1.13
C VAL A 64 -0.49 15.11 -2.45
N ARG A 65 -1.18 14.86 -3.55
CA ARG A 65 -0.63 15.07 -4.90
C ARG A 65 -0.40 16.56 -5.18
N ARG A 66 0.71 16.89 -5.84
CA ARG A 66 1.08 18.27 -6.22
C ARG A 66 1.15 19.22 -5.03
N LEU A 67 1.62 18.74 -3.88
CA LEU A 67 1.77 19.57 -2.68
C LEU A 67 2.86 20.63 -2.95
N PRO A 68 2.56 21.95 -2.83
CA PRO A 68 3.51 23.00 -3.18
C PRO A 68 4.70 23.08 -2.20
N THR A 69 4.48 22.77 -0.92
CA THR A 69 5.53 22.68 0.10
C THR A 69 5.21 21.57 1.08
N ARG A 70 6.25 20.87 1.55
CA ARG A 70 6.10 19.80 2.53
C ARG A 70 5.82 20.29 3.96
N ASP A 71 6.00 21.58 4.23
CA ASP A 71 5.83 22.16 5.57
C ASP A 71 4.41 21.97 6.11
N VAL A 72 3.41 22.03 5.23
CA VAL A 72 1.99 21.84 5.58
C VAL A 72 1.54 20.38 5.53
N TRP A 73 2.39 19.46 5.08
CA TRP A 73 1.97 18.08 4.86
C TRP A 73 1.47 17.38 6.13
N HIS A 74 2.15 17.58 7.27
CA HIS A 74 1.76 16.96 8.53
C HIS A 74 0.32 17.34 8.93
N GLN A 75 -0.07 18.61 8.77
CA GLN A 75 -1.42 19.07 9.05
C GLN A 75 -2.44 18.43 8.11
N ARG A 76 -2.12 18.29 6.81
CA ARG A 76 -2.97 17.61 5.82
C ARG A 76 -3.13 16.13 6.16
N TRP A 77 -2.05 15.47 6.54
CA TRP A 77 -2.07 14.08 6.98
C TRP A 77 -2.98 13.91 8.21
N GLN A 78 -2.84 14.75 9.21
CA GLN A 78 -3.69 14.72 10.40
C GLN A 78 -5.17 14.95 10.04
N ALA A 79 -5.47 15.96 9.25
CA ALA A 79 -6.83 16.25 8.80
C ALA A 79 -7.45 15.05 8.08
N PHE A 80 -6.69 14.38 7.20
CA PHE A 80 -7.14 13.18 6.50
C PHE A 80 -7.41 12.02 7.46
N MET A 81 -6.50 11.76 8.41
CA MET A 81 -6.63 10.63 9.34
C MET A 81 -7.75 10.82 10.37
N HIS A 82 -8.06 12.05 10.75
CA HIS A 82 -9.14 12.36 11.71
C HIS A 82 -10.50 12.59 11.04
N ALA A 83 -10.56 12.69 9.72
CA ALA A 83 -11.82 12.84 9.03
C ALA A 83 -12.75 11.62 9.27
N PRO A 84 -14.08 11.80 9.28
CA PRO A 84 -15.02 10.70 9.43
C PRO A 84 -14.81 9.60 8.39
N GLN A 85 -14.99 8.35 8.81
CA GLN A 85 -15.08 7.24 7.87
C GLN A 85 -16.47 7.25 7.22
N MET A 86 -16.50 7.00 5.91
CA MET A 86 -17.77 6.78 5.23
C MET A 86 -18.39 5.46 5.67
N PRO A 87 -19.68 5.43 5.99
CA PRO A 87 -20.35 4.17 6.30
C PRO A 87 -20.36 3.24 5.07
N ALA A 88 -20.29 1.93 5.33
CA ALA A 88 -20.50 0.98 4.26
C ALA A 88 -21.91 1.15 3.68
N PRO A 89 -22.10 1.03 2.35
CA PRO A 89 -23.43 1.01 1.76
C PRO A 89 -24.28 -0.10 2.38
N ALA A 90 -25.57 0.18 2.57
CA ALA A 90 -26.48 -0.84 3.05
C ALA A 90 -26.53 -2.02 2.04
N PRO A 91 -26.64 -3.28 2.52
CA PRO A 91 -26.82 -4.41 1.62
C PRO A 91 -28.00 -4.18 0.67
N GLY A 92 -27.81 -4.39 -0.63
CA GLY A 92 -28.82 -4.17 -1.65
C GLY A 92 -29.04 -2.73 -2.12
N SER A 93 -28.37 -1.73 -1.48
CA SER A 93 -28.47 -0.32 -1.94
C SER A 93 -27.66 -0.02 -3.21
N LEU A 94 -26.73 -0.90 -3.56
CA LEU A 94 -25.97 -0.79 -4.80
C LEU A 94 -26.70 -1.58 -5.90
N ALA A 95 -27.40 -0.88 -6.78
CA ALA A 95 -27.94 -1.47 -7.98
C ALA A 95 -26.80 -1.76 -8.98
N GLY A 96 -26.22 -2.95 -8.87
CA GLY A 96 -25.27 -3.43 -9.88
C GLY A 96 -26.01 -3.87 -11.13
N ARG A 97 -25.58 -3.35 -12.31
CA ARG A 97 -26.01 -3.91 -13.59
C ARG A 97 -25.05 -5.05 -13.95
N ALA A 98 -25.60 -6.24 -14.19
CA ALA A 98 -24.80 -7.32 -14.76
C ALA A 98 -24.26 -6.88 -16.12
N LEU A 99 -22.95 -6.89 -16.26
CA LEU A 99 -22.31 -6.61 -17.55
C LEU A 99 -22.32 -7.89 -18.39
N PRO A 100 -22.62 -7.83 -19.71
CA PRO A 100 -22.47 -8.96 -20.61
C PRO A 100 -20.98 -9.19 -20.93
N TRP A 101 -20.15 -9.22 -19.89
CA TRP A 101 -18.73 -9.50 -20.02
C TRP A 101 -18.57 -11.00 -20.25
N PRO A 102 -17.84 -11.40 -21.30
CA PRO A 102 -17.49 -12.81 -21.42
C PRO A 102 -16.68 -13.21 -20.20
N THR A 103 -17.32 -13.96 -19.31
CA THR A 103 -16.63 -14.61 -18.21
C THR A 103 -15.83 -15.76 -18.78
N GLU A 104 -14.62 -15.47 -19.26
CA GLU A 104 -13.65 -16.52 -19.37
C GLU A 104 -13.40 -17.03 -17.95
N PRO A 105 -13.61 -18.32 -17.67
CA PRO A 105 -13.25 -18.85 -16.38
C PRO A 105 -11.80 -18.53 -16.11
N TRP A 106 -11.49 -18.17 -14.89
CA TRP A 106 -10.10 -18.09 -14.45
C TRP A 106 -9.40 -19.36 -14.91
N PRO A 107 -8.25 -19.28 -15.59
CA PRO A 107 -7.55 -20.48 -16.01
C PRO A 107 -7.35 -21.38 -14.79
N GLU A 108 -7.88 -22.59 -14.88
CA GLU A 108 -7.60 -23.62 -13.89
C GLU A 108 -6.09 -23.88 -13.93
N GLY A 109 -5.40 -23.54 -12.87
CA GLY A 109 -3.95 -23.69 -12.81
C GLY A 109 -3.22 -22.37 -12.57
N ALA A 110 -1.91 -22.47 -12.52
CA ALA A 110 -1.04 -21.33 -12.27
C ALA A 110 -1.03 -20.37 -13.47
N TRP A 111 -1.10 -19.08 -13.18
CA TRP A 111 -0.79 -18.06 -14.17
C TRP A 111 0.62 -18.29 -14.70
N PRO A 112 0.85 -18.16 -16.01
CA PRO A 112 2.19 -18.28 -16.57
C PRO A 112 3.16 -17.35 -15.84
N GLY A 113 4.23 -17.92 -15.28
CA GLY A 113 5.24 -17.17 -14.53
C GLY A 113 4.94 -16.91 -13.05
N LEU A 114 3.81 -17.41 -12.52
CA LEU A 114 3.57 -17.41 -11.07
C LEU A 114 3.99 -18.75 -10.47
N ASP A 115 4.70 -18.67 -9.34
CA ASP A 115 5.01 -19.85 -8.53
C ASP A 115 3.71 -20.39 -7.92
N ILE A 116 3.40 -21.65 -8.20
CA ILE A 116 2.23 -22.35 -7.65
C ILE A 116 2.43 -22.77 -6.20
N HIS A 117 3.67 -22.74 -5.71
CA HIS A 117 3.95 -23.09 -4.32
C HIS A 117 3.55 -21.94 -3.39
N ASP A 118 2.48 -22.16 -2.65
CA ASP A 118 2.02 -21.21 -1.64
C ASP A 118 2.88 -21.38 -0.36
N PRO A 119 3.71 -20.39 0.00
CA PRO A 119 4.48 -20.49 1.23
C PRO A 119 3.58 -20.78 2.45
N PRO A 120 3.99 -21.69 3.36
CA PRO A 120 3.10 -22.17 4.44
C PRO A 120 2.59 -21.06 5.35
N GLN A 121 3.31 -19.94 5.46
CA GLN A 121 2.96 -18.80 6.31
C GLN A 121 2.46 -17.58 5.52
N ARG A 122 2.13 -17.74 4.24
CA ARG A 122 1.56 -16.64 3.46
C ARG A 122 0.26 -16.13 4.08
N GLN A 123 0.17 -14.83 4.29
CA GLN A 123 -1.05 -14.20 4.79
C GLN A 123 -2.18 -14.33 3.77
N ARG A 124 -3.33 -14.77 4.22
CA ARG A 124 -4.54 -14.82 3.40
C ARG A 124 -5.12 -13.42 3.23
N GLY A 125 -5.54 -13.09 2.01
CA GLY A 125 -6.10 -11.80 1.66
C GLY A 125 -7.53 -11.61 2.17
N GLY A 126 -8.07 -10.44 1.84
CA GLY A 126 -9.45 -10.06 2.10
C GLY A 126 -9.64 -9.21 3.36
N ARG A 127 -10.70 -8.40 3.33
CA ARG A 127 -11.01 -7.42 4.38
C ARG A 127 -11.25 -8.08 5.75
N LEU A 128 -12.03 -9.16 5.81
CA LEU A 128 -12.33 -9.84 7.07
C LEU A 128 -11.03 -10.32 7.74
N ARG A 129 -10.15 -10.91 6.97
CA ARG A 129 -8.85 -11.37 7.47
C ARG A 129 -7.95 -10.23 7.91
N GLY A 130 -7.89 -9.15 7.11
CA GLY A 130 -7.15 -7.94 7.48
C GLY A 130 -7.64 -7.34 8.80
N TRP A 131 -8.95 -7.31 9.00
CA TRP A 131 -9.55 -6.83 10.25
C TRP A 131 -9.21 -7.73 11.45
N GLN A 132 -9.24 -9.04 11.30
CA GLN A 132 -8.82 -9.99 12.35
C GLN A 132 -7.35 -9.77 12.74
N VAL A 133 -6.45 -9.61 11.74
CA VAL A 133 -5.03 -9.34 11.96
C VAL A 133 -4.82 -7.99 12.68
N LEU A 134 -5.61 -6.98 12.33
CA LEU A 134 -5.59 -5.68 13.02
C LEU A 134 -6.05 -5.81 14.49
N GLN A 135 -7.16 -6.48 14.74
CA GLN A 135 -7.68 -6.65 16.10
C GLN A 135 -6.70 -7.44 16.98
N ASP A 136 -6.16 -8.54 16.48
CA ASP A 136 -5.13 -9.31 17.16
C ASP A 136 -3.88 -8.46 17.47
N PHE A 137 -3.43 -7.66 16.52
CA PHE A 137 -2.34 -6.73 16.76
C PHE A 137 -2.67 -5.69 17.83
N LEU A 138 -3.82 -5.05 17.76
CA LEU A 138 -4.22 -3.98 18.68
C LEU A 138 -4.39 -4.49 20.12
N HIS A 139 -4.84 -5.73 20.32
CA HIS A 139 -5.14 -6.26 21.64
C HIS A 139 -4.00 -7.09 22.23
N GLU A 140 -3.20 -7.77 21.42
CA GLU A 140 -2.17 -8.70 21.89
C GLU A 140 -0.76 -8.30 21.45
N ARG A 141 -0.47 -8.39 20.16
CA ARG A 141 0.91 -8.33 19.65
C ARG A 141 1.56 -6.96 19.80
N SER A 142 0.78 -5.90 19.89
CA SER A 142 1.30 -4.55 20.10
C SER A 142 2.06 -4.36 21.42
N ARG A 143 1.88 -5.24 22.39
CA ARG A 143 2.67 -5.26 23.65
C ARG A 143 4.16 -5.45 23.38
N GLY A 144 4.50 -6.32 22.42
CA GLY A 144 5.87 -6.61 22.02
C GLY A 144 6.40 -5.79 20.86
N TYR A 145 5.59 -4.90 20.29
CA TYR A 145 5.94 -4.21 19.04
C TYR A 145 7.21 -3.36 19.18
N ARG A 146 7.30 -2.54 20.24
CA ARG A 146 8.47 -1.72 20.50
C ARG A 146 9.65 -2.62 20.92
N GLY A 147 10.67 -2.67 20.10
CA GLY A 147 11.83 -3.53 20.28
C GLY A 147 11.70 -4.87 19.55
N GLY A 148 10.56 -5.54 19.59
CA GLY A 148 10.36 -6.84 18.93
C GLY A 148 10.46 -6.79 17.40
N ILE A 149 10.12 -5.66 16.78
CA ILE A 149 10.24 -5.49 15.32
C ILE A 149 11.67 -5.39 14.81
N SER A 150 12.63 -5.16 15.68
CA SER A 150 14.05 -5.01 15.32
C SER A 150 14.84 -6.33 15.34
N SER A 151 14.21 -7.43 15.72
CA SER A 151 14.83 -8.75 15.75
C SER A 151 14.11 -9.70 14.80
N PRO A 152 14.82 -10.43 13.94
CA PRO A 152 14.24 -11.43 13.04
C PRO A 152 13.55 -12.57 13.80
N LEU A 153 13.97 -12.84 15.04
CA LEU A 153 13.38 -13.89 15.87
C LEU A 153 12.01 -13.51 16.44
N THR A 154 11.77 -12.23 16.72
CA THR A 154 10.53 -11.75 17.35
C THR A 154 9.62 -10.98 16.38
N ALA A 155 10.17 -10.42 15.30
CA ALA A 155 9.40 -9.65 14.31
C ALA A 155 8.17 -10.41 13.76
N PRO A 156 8.20 -11.70 13.42
CA PRO A 156 7.05 -12.43 12.93
C PRO A 156 5.83 -12.38 13.85
N THR A 157 6.05 -12.34 15.16
CA THR A 157 5.00 -12.32 16.18
C THR A 157 4.73 -10.92 16.75
N ALA A 158 5.69 -9.99 16.69
CA ALA A 158 5.56 -8.64 17.20
C ALA A 158 5.05 -7.64 16.15
N CYS A 159 5.37 -7.82 14.86
CA CYS A 159 4.96 -6.92 13.79
C CYS A 159 3.43 -6.89 13.60
N SER A 160 2.93 -5.76 13.10
CA SER A 160 1.49 -5.61 12.81
C SER A 160 1.00 -6.54 11.70
N ARG A 161 1.88 -6.90 10.76
CA ARG A 161 1.55 -7.75 9.60
C ARG A 161 0.44 -7.16 8.70
N LEU A 162 0.30 -5.82 8.69
CA LEU A 162 -0.79 -5.12 7.97
C LEU A 162 -0.42 -4.65 6.57
N SER A 163 0.88 -4.67 6.22
CA SER A 163 1.34 -4.12 4.93
C SER A 163 0.61 -4.70 3.71
N PRO A 164 0.35 -6.02 3.58
CA PRO A 164 -0.37 -6.55 2.42
C PRO A 164 -1.81 -6.05 2.35
N TYR A 165 -2.47 -5.92 3.49
CA TYR A 165 -3.86 -5.47 3.57
C TYR A 165 -4.03 -3.99 3.26
N LEU A 166 -3.03 -3.17 3.60
CA LEU A 166 -2.99 -1.76 3.24
C LEU A 166 -2.64 -1.59 1.75
N ALA A 167 -1.64 -2.31 1.26
CA ALA A 167 -1.19 -2.23 -0.13
C ALA A 167 -2.27 -2.65 -1.12
N LEU A 168 -3.07 -3.67 -0.77
CA LEU A 168 -4.15 -4.19 -1.61
C LEU A 168 -5.53 -3.60 -1.29
N GLY A 169 -5.59 -2.56 -0.46
CA GLY A 169 -6.84 -1.86 -0.13
C GLY A 169 -7.86 -2.68 0.66
N CYS A 170 -7.44 -3.81 1.28
CA CYS A 170 -8.32 -4.59 2.17
C CYS A 170 -8.68 -3.81 3.44
N LEU A 171 -7.77 -2.94 3.90
CA LEU A 171 -7.96 -2.00 5.00
C LEU A 171 -7.55 -0.60 4.55
N GLY A 172 -8.33 0.40 4.98
CA GLY A 172 -7.97 1.80 4.78
C GLY A 172 -6.99 2.30 5.85
N MET A 173 -6.02 3.13 5.45
CA MET A 173 -5.06 3.73 6.38
C MET A 173 -5.76 4.50 7.52
N ARG A 174 -6.77 5.32 7.20
CA ARG A 174 -7.58 6.06 8.17
C ARG A 174 -8.25 5.13 9.18
N GLU A 175 -8.79 4.02 8.71
CA GLU A 175 -9.44 3.01 9.54
C GLU A 175 -8.47 2.41 10.57
N VAL A 176 -7.27 2.05 10.12
CA VAL A 176 -6.19 1.51 10.97
C VAL A 176 -5.73 2.54 12.00
N VAL A 177 -5.50 3.78 11.57
CA VAL A 177 -5.09 4.89 12.47
C VAL A 177 -6.14 5.14 13.54
N GLN A 178 -7.40 5.28 13.18
CA GLN A 178 -8.48 5.54 14.13
C GLN A 178 -8.74 4.36 15.08
N ALA A 179 -8.64 3.12 14.60
CA ALA A 179 -8.75 1.93 15.45
C ALA A 179 -7.60 1.90 16.49
N THR A 180 -6.38 2.25 16.06
CA THR A 180 -5.21 2.34 16.95
C THR A 180 -5.40 3.42 18.01
N GLN A 181 -5.88 4.60 17.63
CA GLN A 181 -6.16 5.70 18.56
C GLN A 181 -7.21 5.32 19.59
N ARG A 182 -8.31 4.68 19.16
CA ARG A 182 -9.34 4.18 20.09
C ARG A 182 -8.75 3.20 21.10
N ARG A 183 -7.90 2.25 20.65
CA ARG A 183 -7.25 1.31 21.59
C ARG A 183 -6.30 2.02 22.56
N GLN A 184 -5.52 3.00 22.11
CA GLN A 184 -4.67 3.83 22.97
C GLN A 184 -5.48 4.56 24.05
N GLN A 185 -6.65 5.10 23.69
CA GLN A 185 -7.55 5.77 24.65
C GLN A 185 -8.11 4.79 25.68
N GLN A 186 -8.52 3.60 25.27
CA GLN A 186 -8.99 2.53 26.18
C GLN A 186 -7.91 2.13 27.21
N LEU A 187 -6.65 2.14 26.80
CA LEU A 187 -5.51 1.80 27.65
C LEU A 187 -5.06 2.95 28.55
N GLN A 188 -5.60 4.15 28.35
CA GLN A 188 -5.27 5.30 29.17
C GLN A 188 -5.91 5.15 30.55
N GLY A 189 -5.07 5.06 31.60
CA GLY A 189 -5.55 4.82 32.96
C GLY A 189 -6.03 3.38 33.24
N SER A 190 -5.86 2.45 32.29
CA SER A 190 -6.23 1.05 32.46
C SER A 190 -5.29 0.35 33.46
N ALA A 191 -5.89 -0.44 34.36
CA ALA A 191 -5.19 -1.32 35.28
C ALA A 191 -4.81 -2.69 34.66
N GLU A 192 -5.08 -2.90 33.37
CA GLU A 192 -4.72 -4.15 32.67
C GLU A 192 -3.21 -4.39 32.75
N PRO A 193 -2.75 -5.62 33.09
CA PRO A 193 -1.34 -5.94 33.09
C PRO A 193 -0.72 -5.67 31.70
N GLY A 194 0.37 -4.91 31.66
CA GLY A 194 1.06 -4.58 30.42
C GLY A 194 0.44 -3.43 29.60
N ALA A 195 -0.62 -2.74 30.06
CA ALA A 195 -1.26 -1.63 29.36
C ALA A 195 -0.25 -0.52 28.97
N GLY A 196 0.72 -0.22 29.84
CA GLY A 196 1.78 0.74 29.56
C GLY A 196 2.66 0.33 28.36
N TRP A 197 3.09 -0.92 28.33
CA TRP A 197 3.88 -1.47 27.23
C TRP A 197 3.10 -1.50 25.93
N GLN A 198 1.84 -1.92 25.98
CA GLN A 198 0.96 -1.94 24.84
C GLN A 198 0.75 -0.53 24.27
N ARG A 199 0.52 0.47 25.12
CA ARG A 199 0.38 1.86 24.68
C ARG A 199 1.65 2.39 24.01
N GLN A 200 2.82 2.06 24.55
CA GLN A 200 4.11 2.41 23.92
C GLN A 200 4.28 1.72 22.54
N GLY A 201 3.91 0.46 22.44
CA GLY A 201 3.92 -0.27 21.16
C GLY A 201 3.00 0.36 20.13
N LEU A 202 1.78 0.72 20.52
CA LEU A 202 0.83 1.41 19.63
C LEU A 202 1.31 2.82 19.24
N THR A 203 2.01 3.53 20.12
CA THR A 203 2.62 4.83 19.79
C THR A 203 3.73 4.66 18.74
N ALA A 204 4.58 3.65 18.91
CA ALA A 204 5.60 3.32 17.90
C ALA A 204 4.95 2.91 16.56
N PHE A 205 3.87 2.16 16.60
CA PHE A 205 3.12 1.78 15.40
C PHE A 205 2.51 2.99 14.69
N MET A 206 1.91 3.94 15.42
CA MET A 206 1.39 5.19 14.86
C MET A 206 2.47 5.99 14.13
N SER A 207 3.69 6.03 14.68
CA SER A 207 4.83 6.62 13.98
C SER A 207 5.12 5.93 12.65
N ARG A 208 4.98 4.59 12.57
CA ARG A 208 5.16 3.86 11.30
C ARG A 208 4.04 4.14 10.29
N MET A 209 2.81 4.35 10.74
CA MET A 209 1.72 4.77 9.86
C MET A 209 1.97 6.16 9.25
N HIS A 210 2.51 7.07 10.05
CA HIS A 210 2.94 8.37 9.56
C HIS A 210 4.11 8.23 8.55
N TRP A 211 5.12 7.43 8.87
CA TRP A 211 6.25 7.17 7.98
C TRP A 211 5.84 6.54 6.65
N HIS A 212 4.88 5.64 6.66
CA HIS A 212 4.34 5.06 5.42
C HIS A 212 3.93 6.16 4.43
N CYS A 213 3.08 7.08 4.85
CA CYS A 213 2.67 8.20 4.01
C CYS A 213 3.81 9.21 3.75
N HIS A 214 4.72 9.41 4.71
CA HIS A 214 5.85 10.32 4.58
C HIS A 214 6.79 9.92 3.43
N PHE A 215 7.13 8.64 3.32
CA PHE A 215 8.02 8.16 2.26
C PHE A 215 7.36 8.21 0.89
N ILE A 216 6.07 7.86 0.81
CA ILE A 216 5.31 8.00 -0.43
C ILE A 216 5.19 9.47 -0.81
N GLN A 217 4.89 10.37 0.14
CA GLN A 217 4.86 11.81 -0.11
C GLN A 217 6.21 12.35 -0.58
N LYS A 218 7.31 11.76 -0.11
CA LYS A 218 8.64 12.17 -0.57
C LYS A 218 8.82 11.84 -2.04
N LEU A 219 8.49 10.64 -2.48
CA LEU A 219 8.55 10.25 -3.90
C LEU A 219 7.58 11.11 -4.75
N GLU A 220 6.36 11.37 -4.26
CA GLU A 220 5.38 12.23 -4.95
C GLU A 220 5.91 13.66 -5.14
N SER A 221 6.61 14.20 -4.15
CA SER A 221 7.18 15.56 -4.22
C SER A 221 8.47 15.63 -5.03
N GLU A 222 9.23 14.55 -5.08
CA GLU A 222 10.55 14.44 -5.69
C GLU A 222 10.64 13.16 -6.55
N PRO A 223 9.89 13.05 -7.66
CA PRO A 223 9.78 11.81 -8.44
C PRO A 223 11.10 11.36 -9.08
N ALA A 224 12.09 12.26 -9.22
CA ALA A 224 13.42 11.91 -9.68
C ALA A 224 14.13 10.89 -8.78
N LEU A 225 13.70 10.75 -7.50
CA LEU A 225 14.22 9.75 -6.57
C LEU A 225 14.03 8.29 -7.02
N GLU A 226 13.16 8.06 -8.00
CA GLU A 226 13.03 6.73 -8.61
C GLU A 226 14.30 6.29 -9.33
N PHE A 227 15.10 7.25 -9.83
CA PHE A 227 16.27 6.98 -10.69
C PHE A 227 17.54 7.66 -10.22
N ASP A 228 17.43 8.74 -9.45
CA ASP A 228 18.52 9.59 -9.04
C ASP A 228 18.77 9.53 -7.52
N ASN A 229 20.00 9.82 -7.11
CA ASN A 229 20.30 9.98 -5.69
C ASN A 229 19.51 11.15 -5.09
N LEU A 230 19.03 10.99 -3.86
CA LEU A 230 18.35 12.05 -3.11
C LEU A 230 19.22 13.31 -2.99
N HIS A 231 20.52 13.13 -2.73
CA HIS A 231 21.48 14.21 -2.67
C HIS A 231 22.51 14.03 -3.79
N ARG A 232 22.57 14.98 -4.70
CA ARG A 232 23.44 14.90 -5.90
C ARG A 232 24.93 14.76 -5.59
N GLY A 233 25.36 15.07 -4.38
CA GLY A 233 26.73 14.84 -3.92
C GLY A 233 27.14 13.36 -3.83
N TYR A 234 26.18 12.43 -3.97
CA TYR A 234 26.44 10.99 -4.04
C TYR A 234 26.58 10.47 -5.48
N ASP A 235 26.34 11.32 -6.48
CA ASP A 235 26.49 10.91 -7.88
C ASP A 235 27.96 10.61 -8.17
N GLY A 236 28.21 9.49 -8.82
CA GLY A 236 29.56 9.01 -9.12
C GLY A 236 30.30 8.38 -7.94
N LEU A 237 29.72 8.36 -6.72
CA LEU A 237 30.42 7.86 -5.55
C LEU A 237 30.72 6.36 -5.63
N ARG A 238 29.81 5.57 -6.18
CA ARG A 238 29.88 4.09 -6.18
C ARG A 238 29.56 3.44 -7.52
N GLU A 239 29.28 4.20 -8.55
CA GLU A 239 28.91 3.65 -9.86
C GLU A 239 30.03 2.84 -10.48
N GLY A 240 31.30 3.15 -10.14
CA GLY A 240 32.47 2.36 -10.54
C GLY A 240 32.72 1.09 -9.73
N ASP A 241 32.00 0.90 -8.62
CA ASP A 241 32.19 -0.26 -7.70
C ASP A 241 31.31 -1.45 -8.08
N TRP A 242 30.64 -1.41 -9.22
CA TRP A 242 29.73 -2.49 -9.62
C TRP A 242 30.48 -3.81 -9.74
N ASN A 243 29.94 -4.86 -9.10
CA ASN A 243 30.47 -6.22 -9.13
C ASN A 243 29.34 -7.20 -9.41
N GLU A 244 29.35 -7.75 -10.62
CA GLU A 244 28.32 -8.69 -11.08
C GLU A 244 28.23 -9.94 -10.20
N ALA A 245 29.37 -10.46 -9.73
CA ALA A 245 29.37 -11.66 -8.88
C ALA A 245 28.72 -11.38 -7.51
N HIS A 246 28.98 -10.21 -6.92
CA HIS A 246 28.30 -9.80 -5.67
C HIS A 246 26.79 -9.60 -5.88
N PHE A 247 26.41 -9.00 -6.99
CA PHE A 247 24.99 -8.80 -7.31
C PHE A 247 24.29 -10.14 -7.54
N ALA A 248 24.89 -11.06 -8.30
CA ALA A 248 24.35 -12.40 -8.50
C ALA A 248 24.24 -13.19 -7.18
N ALA A 249 25.22 -13.03 -6.27
CA ALA A 249 25.17 -13.63 -4.95
C ALA A 249 24.02 -13.07 -4.10
N LEU A 250 23.77 -11.74 -4.16
CA LEU A 250 22.64 -11.09 -3.50
C LEU A 250 21.30 -11.63 -4.04
N VAL A 251 21.12 -11.66 -5.35
CA VAL A 251 19.90 -12.18 -5.98
C VAL A 251 19.65 -13.65 -5.62
N ALA A 252 20.73 -14.43 -5.48
CA ALA A 252 20.63 -15.84 -5.13
C ALA A 252 20.55 -16.13 -3.62
N GLY A 253 20.56 -15.10 -2.74
CA GLY A 253 20.58 -15.28 -1.29
C GLY A 253 21.83 -16.02 -0.81
N ARG A 254 23.00 -15.75 -1.39
CA ARG A 254 24.29 -16.44 -1.12
C ARG A 254 25.44 -15.47 -0.94
N THR A 255 25.20 -14.35 -0.27
CA THR A 255 26.23 -13.35 0.03
C THR A 255 27.17 -13.78 1.13
N GLY A 256 26.78 -14.77 1.95
CA GLY A 256 27.47 -15.18 3.17
C GLY A 256 27.12 -14.33 4.41
N TRP A 257 26.21 -13.39 4.27
CA TRP A 257 25.64 -12.59 5.37
C TRP A 257 24.21 -13.10 5.68
N PRO A 258 24.03 -13.88 6.77
CA PRO A 258 22.74 -14.56 7.01
C PRO A 258 21.52 -13.64 7.01
N MET A 259 21.66 -12.41 7.51
CA MET A 259 20.55 -11.44 7.51
C MET A 259 20.21 -10.92 6.12
N VAL A 260 21.20 -10.80 5.26
CA VAL A 260 21.01 -10.37 3.84
C VAL A 260 20.42 -11.54 3.05
N ASP A 261 20.95 -12.73 3.28
CA ASP A 261 20.53 -13.94 2.54
C ASP A 261 19.12 -14.42 2.92
N ALA A 262 18.60 -14.00 4.08
CA ALA A 262 17.25 -14.29 4.56
C ALA A 262 16.18 -13.30 4.07
N CYS A 263 16.57 -12.19 3.42
CA CYS A 263 15.65 -11.20 2.87
C CYS A 263 15.34 -11.48 1.40
#